data_ddc23d2acdf2122fe22ded86ecebe72e
#
_entry.id   ddc23d2acdf2122fe22ded86ecebe72e
#
_cell.length_a   1.000
_cell.length_b   1.000
_cell.length_c   1.000
_cell.angle_alpha   90.00
_cell.angle_beta   90.00
_cell.angle_gamma   90.00
#
_symmetry.space_group_name_H-M   'P 1'
#
loop_
_entity.id
_entity.type
_entity.pdbx_description
1 polymer ?
#
loop_
_entity_poly.entity_id
_entity_poly.type
_entity_poly.pdbx_seq_one_letter_code
_entity_poly.pdbx_strand_id
1 'polypeptide(L)'
;EKLQKVYYMGPMFRYERPQNGRQRQFHQFGVEMLGVESPYVDVECMLMAVTVVEALGLQNITLHINSLGDNESRDAYREALKDHFRDHLDELCGDCKARFEKNPLRILDCKVDAKHPAMKTAPKTIDYLSESAKNHFDKVCSLLDDLEIDYVIDTNLVRGLDYYSHTVFEIISDDPKLGAGATVGGGGRYNGLIEEIGGPATPGVGFAFGMERLLLALDDEEDEDEDGLDCYIMPLGEEAKDLAMQIIAMLRANGFTCEMDHVSRGLKGQFKSADRFNAHFSIILGEEEVKNEVVNIKCNHDKEQEVVPLENILAHIENHLSGGHEHE
;
A
#
# COMPACT_ATOMS: atom_id res chain seq x y z
N GLU A 1 -0.45 -8.95 -32.94
CA GLU A 1 0.01 -8.84 -31.56
C GLU A 1 -1.20 -8.69 -30.65
N LYS A 2 -1.22 -9.44 -29.56
CA LYS A 2 -2.39 -9.42 -28.66
C LYS A 2 -1.97 -8.73 -27.37
N LEU A 3 -2.58 -7.58 -27.04
CA LEU A 3 -2.40 -6.92 -25.75
C LEU A 3 -2.77 -7.88 -24.62
N GLN A 4 -1.86 -8.07 -23.69
CA GLN A 4 -2.06 -8.79 -22.46
C GLN A 4 -2.00 -7.81 -21.29
N LYS A 5 -2.98 -7.87 -20.41
CA LYS A 5 -3.04 -7.10 -19.17
C LYS A 5 -3.05 -8.09 -18.02
N VAL A 6 -2.04 -8.01 -17.19
CA VAL A 6 -1.85 -8.91 -16.05
C VAL A 6 -1.54 -8.13 -14.79
N TYR A 7 -1.83 -8.70 -13.65
CA TYR A 7 -1.43 -8.14 -12.36
C TYR A 7 -0.77 -9.22 -11.50
N TYR A 8 -0.02 -8.79 -10.53
CA TYR A 8 0.55 -9.64 -9.50
C TYR A 8 0.46 -8.96 -8.14
N MET A 9 0.40 -9.78 -7.10
CA MET A 9 0.49 -9.33 -5.71
C MET A 9 1.25 -10.39 -4.91
N GLY A 10 2.26 -9.98 -4.15
CA GLY A 10 3.02 -10.92 -3.36
C GLY A 10 4.31 -10.34 -2.78
N PRO A 11 5.06 -11.20 -2.05
CA PRO A 11 6.30 -10.80 -1.41
C PRO A 11 7.43 -10.61 -2.43
N MET A 12 8.18 -9.53 -2.24
CA MET A 12 9.39 -9.19 -3.00
C MET A 12 10.58 -9.09 -2.06
N PHE A 13 11.77 -9.30 -2.59
CA PHE A 13 13.01 -9.31 -1.83
C PHE A 13 14.06 -8.41 -2.48
N ARG A 14 14.83 -7.69 -1.67
CA ARG A 14 15.95 -6.88 -2.11
C ARG A 14 17.09 -6.89 -1.09
N TYR A 15 18.30 -6.65 -1.55
CA TYR A 15 19.51 -6.67 -0.70
C TYR A 15 19.84 -5.31 -0.06
N GLU A 16 19.07 -4.28 -0.28
CA GLU A 16 19.34 -2.93 0.23
C GLU A 16 19.37 -2.86 1.77
N ARG A 17 19.99 -1.80 2.30
CA ARG A 17 19.93 -1.53 3.74
C ARG A 17 18.51 -1.13 4.13
N PRO A 18 17.93 -1.74 5.18
CA PRO A 18 16.59 -1.39 5.64
C PRO A 18 16.57 0.06 6.14
N GLN A 19 15.49 0.77 5.78
CA GLN A 19 15.17 2.13 6.22
C GLN A 19 13.68 2.20 6.50
N ASN A 20 13.20 3.29 7.12
CA ASN A 20 11.76 3.50 7.30
C ASN A 20 11.04 3.46 5.94
N GLY A 21 10.01 2.61 5.83
CA GLY A 21 9.30 2.35 4.56
C GLY A 21 10.11 1.61 3.47
N ARG A 22 11.34 1.11 3.78
CA ARG A 22 12.18 0.29 2.90
C ARG A 22 12.66 -0.97 3.59
N GLN A 23 11.93 -2.06 3.42
CA GLN A 23 12.25 -3.37 3.99
C GLN A 23 12.99 -4.25 2.97
N ARG A 24 13.69 -5.28 3.45
CA ARG A 24 14.33 -6.29 2.59
C ARG A 24 13.35 -7.31 2.03
N GLN A 25 12.34 -7.64 2.79
CA GLN A 25 11.15 -8.37 2.36
C GLN A 25 9.97 -7.41 2.47
N PHE A 26 9.22 -7.27 1.41
CA PHE A 26 8.08 -6.34 1.31
C PHE A 26 7.07 -6.90 0.33
N HIS A 27 5.85 -6.38 0.33
CA HIS A 27 4.83 -6.80 -0.62
C HIS A 27 4.64 -5.75 -1.71
N GLN A 28 4.45 -6.23 -2.92
CA GLN A 28 4.08 -5.38 -4.05
C GLN A 28 2.75 -5.83 -4.65
N PHE A 29 1.97 -4.85 -5.07
CA PHE A 29 0.94 -4.98 -6.07
C PHE A 29 1.45 -4.33 -7.36
N GLY A 30 1.37 -5.02 -8.47
CA GLY A 30 1.82 -4.49 -9.76
C GLY A 30 0.91 -4.89 -10.91
N VAL A 31 0.91 -4.08 -11.94
CA VAL A 31 0.18 -4.29 -13.20
C VAL A 31 1.13 -4.17 -14.36
N GLU A 32 1.01 -5.07 -15.32
CA GLU A 32 1.82 -5.12 -16.54
C GLU A 32 0.92 -5.22 -17.77
N MET A 33 1.20 -4.40 -18.77
CA MET A 33 0.54 -4.38 -20.07
C MET A 33 1.56 -4.70 -21.15
N LEU A 34 1.43 -5.85 -21.80
CA LEU A 34 2.42 -6.43 -22.69
C LEU A 34 1.89 -6.56 -24.12
N GLY A 35 2.77 -6.38 -25.11
CA GLY A 35 2.50 -6.71 -26.51
C GLY A 35 2.12 -5.53 -27.40
N VAL A 36 2.01 -4.30 -26.87
CA VAL A 36 1.63 -3.12 -27.67
C VAL A 36 2.55 -1.94 -27.36
N GLU A 37 3.09 -1.35 -28.41
CA GLU A 37 3.86 -0.11 -28.35
C GLU A 37 2.98 1.06 -28.78
N SER A 38 2.30 1.67 -27.79
CA SER A 38 1.37 2.77 -28.04
C SER A 38 1.30 3.69 -26.82
N PRO A 39 1.31 5.02 -27.01
CA PRO A 39 1.16 5.98 -25.91
C PRO A 39 -0.17 5.85 -25.16
N TYR A 40 -1.22 5.32 -25.79
CA TYR A 40 -2.50 5.06 -25.14
C TYR A 40 -2.38 4.01 -24.01
N VAL A 41 -1.52 3.00 -24.20
CA VAL A 41 -1.32 1.98 -23.17
C VAL A 41 -0.50 2.52 -22.00
N ASP A 42 0.44 3.45 -22.25
CA ASP A 42 1.16 4.16 -21.19
C ASP A 42 0.18 4.97 -20.31
N VAL A 43 -0.70 5.73 -20.97
CA VAL A 43 -1.70 6.55 -20.25
C VAL A 43 -2.70 5.67 -19.50
N GLU A 44 -3.19 4.59 -20.11
CA GLU A 44 -4.08 3.64 -19.41
C GLU A 44 -3.41 3.05 -18.15
N CYS A 45 -2.11 2.74 -18.25
CA CYS A 45 -1.31 2.26 -17.12
C CYS A 45 -1.21 3.30 -16.01
N MET A 46 -0.91 4.56 -16.34
CA MET A 46 -0.84 5.67 -15.38
C MET A 46 -2.22 6.00 -14.77
N LEU A 47 -3.27 6.04 -15.60
CA LEU A 47 -4.63 6.26 -15.14
C LEU A 47 -5.06 5.20 -14.11
N MET A 48 -4.77 3.92 -14.38
CA MET A 48 -5.05 2.84 -13.43
C MET A 48 -4.29 3.06 -12.11
N ALA A 49 -3.02 3.44 -12.17
CA ALA A 49 -2.23 3.70 -10.97
C ALA A 49 -2.78 4.87 -10.15
N VAL A 50 -3.17 5.97 -10.79
CA VAL A 50 -3.80 7.13 -10.13
C VAL A 50 -5.15 6.72 -9.52
N THR A 51 -6.00 6.04 -10.30
CA THR A 51 -7.32 5.55 -9.82
C THR A 51 -7.19 4.67 -8.56
N VAL A 52 -6.18 3.81 -8.48
CA VAL A 52 -5.97 2.95 -7.29
C VAL A 52 -5.68 3.80 -6.05
N VAL A 53 -4.79 4.78 -6.13
CA VAL A 53 -4.45 5.60 -4.96
C VAL A 53 -5.58 6.54 -4.56
N GLU A 54 -6.36 7.05 -5.53
CA GLU A 54 -7.57 7.84 -5.26
C GLU A 54 -8.67 6.99 -4.60
N ALA A 55 -8.90 5.77 -5.10
CA ALA A 55 -9.89 4.85 -4.53
C ALA A 55 -9.52 4.39 -3.11
N LEU A 56 -8.22 4.39 -2.77
CA LEU A 56 -7.73 4.16 -1.40
C LEU A 56 -7.82 5.41 -0.51
N GLY A 57 -8.31 6.54 -1.02
CA GLY A 57 -8.46 7.77 -0.26
C GLY A 57 -7.16 8.53 0.02
N LEU A 58 -6.04 8.18 -0.64
CA LEU A 58 -4.78 8.88 -0.45
C LEU A 58 -4.92 10.33 -0.92
N GLN A 59 -4.51 11.25 -0.05
CA GLN A 59 -4.51 12.68 -0.33
C GLN A 59 -3.10 13.18 -0.69
N ASN A 60 -3.03 14.38 -1.28
CA ASN A 60 -1.75 15.06 -1.58
C ASN A 60 -0.79 14.20 -2.42
N ILE A 61 -1.34 13.54 -3.45
CA ILE A 61 -0.57 12.77 -4.43
C ILE A 61 -0.30 13.61 -5.68
N THR A 62 0.86 13.41 -6.29
CA THR A 62 1.24 14.03 -7.55
C THR A 62 1.84 12.99 -8.48
N LEU A 63 1.38 12.97 -9.74
CA LEU A 63 1.95 12.15 -10.79
C LEU A 63 3.16 12.87 -11.41
N HIS A 64 4.36 12.33 -11.23
CA HIS A 64 5.57 12.80 -11.90
C HIS A 64 5.85 11.93 -13.10
N ILE A 65 6.10 12.55 -14.27
CA ILE A 65 6.39 11.85 -15.51
C ILE A 65 7.68 12.35 -16.17
N ASN A 66 8.34 11.49 -16.90
CA ASN A 66 9.46 11.84 -17.77
C ASN A 66 9.53 10.88 -18.96
N SER A 67 10.39 11.19 -19.94
CA SER A 67 10.75 10.28 -21.01
C SER A 67 12.25 10.01 -20.99
N LEU A 68 12.62 8.74 -21.00
CA LEU A 68 14.01 8.28 -21.19
C LEU A 68 14.36 8.07 -22.67
N GLY A 69 13.36 8.22 -23.53
CA GLY A 69 13.50 8.02 -24.98
C GLY A 69 13.74 6.58 -25.39
N ASP A 70 14.00 6.41 -26.66
CA ASP A 70 14.46 5.17 -27.30
C ASP A 70 15.99 5.04 -27.26
N ASN A 71 16.55 4.07 -27.95
CA ASN A 71 18.00 3.85 -27.98
C ASN A 71 18.75 5.04 -28.62
N GLU A 72 18.20 5.63 -29.68
CA GLU A 72 18.77 6.81 -30.33
C GLU A 72 18.82 8.02 -29.36
N SER A 73 17.75 8.28 -28.67
CA SER A 73 17.67 9.33 -27.64
C SER A 73 18.68 9.09 -26.52
N ARG A 74 18.79 7.84 -26.06
CA ARG A 74 19.69 7.47 -24.95
C ARG A 74 21.16 7.62 -25.32
N ASP A 75 21.54 7.27 -26.55
CA ASP A 75 22.90 7.44 -27.02
C ASP A 75 23.26 8.92 -27.17
N ALA A 76 22.38 9.73 -27.75
CA ALA A 76 22.56 11.17 -27.86
C ALA A 76 22.68 11.84 -26.47
N TYR A 77 21.81 11.47 -25.53
CA TYR A 77 21.84 12.00 -24.17
C TYR A 77 23.08 11.55 -23.39
N ARG A 78 23.52 10.31 -23.56
CA ARG A 78 24.74 9.79 -22.94
C ARG A 78 25.98 10.61 -23.37
N GLU A 79 26.11 10.89 -24.63
CA GLU A 79 27.22 11.72 -25.13
C GLU A 79 27.14 13.16 -24.61
N ALA A 80 25.93 13.75 -24.58
CA ALA A 80 25.72 15.08 -23.99
C ALA A 80 26.10 15.15 -22.52
N LEU A 81 25.76 14.12 -21.74
CA LEU A 81 26.15 14.02 -20.32
C LEU A 81 27.67 13.85 -20.17
N LYS A 82 28.32 13.04 -21.00
CA LYS A 82 29.78 12.92 -20.99
C LYS A 82 30.45 14.23 -21.33
N ASP A 83 29.99 14.94 -22.34
CA ASP A 83 30.54 16.23 -22.71
C ASP A 83 30.39 17.25 -21.58
N HIS A 84 29.22 17.26 -20.95
CA HIS A 84 28.93 18.17 -19.84
C HIS A 84 29.79 17.87 -18.60
N PHE A 85 29.94 16.60 -18.19
CA PHE A 85 30.69 16.25 -16.97
C PHE A 85 32.19 16.13 -17.18
N ARG A 86 32.69 16.11 -18.41
CA ARG A 86 34.11 15.96 -18.68
C ARG A 86 35.00 16.96 -17.94
N ASP A 87 34.63 18.21 -18.00
CA ASP A 87 35.40 19.29 -17.39
C ASP A 87 35.24 19.35 -15.86
N HIS A 88 34.27 18.63 -15.30
CA HIS A 88 33.98 18.57 -13.87
C HIS A 88 34.43 17.26 -13.20
N LEU A 89 34.99 16.31 -13.96
CA LEU A 89 35.29 14.97 -13.46
C LEU A 89 36.20 14.98 -12.21
N ASP A 90 37.17 15.87 -12.17
CA ASP A 90 38.13 15.93 -11.06
C ASP A 90 37.46 16.40 -9.75
N GLU A 91 36.34 17.11 -9.83
CA GLU A 91 35.58 17.65 -8.70
C GLU A 91 34.56 16.64 -8.14
N LEU A 92 34.22 15.59 -8.92
CA LEU A 92 33.22 14.60 -8.57
C LEU A 92 33.79 13.46 -7.71
N CYS A 93 32.92 12.79 -6.95
CA CYS A 93 33.29 11.65 -6.11
C CYS A 93 33.78 10.45 -6.94
N GLY A 94 34.51 9.52 -6.29
CA GLY A 94 35.05 8.33 -6.95
C GLY A 94 34.02 7.47 -7.67
N ASP A 95 32.82 7.35 -7.11
CA ASP A 95 31.72 6.60 -7.74
C ASP A 95 31.23 7.29 -9.02
N CYS A 96 31.12 8.62 -9.04
CA CYS A 96 30.73 9.38 -10.21
C CYS A 96 31.78 9.31 -11.32
N LYS A 97 33.07 9.31 -10.98
CA LYS A 97 34.16 9.05 -11.94
C LYS A 97 34.04 7.67 -12.60
N ALA A 98 33.71 6.64 -11.81
CA ALA A 98 33.49 5.30 -12.35
C ALA A 98 32.21 5.18 -13.20
N ARG A 99 31.15 5.91 -12.83
CA ARG A 99 29.88 5.98 -13.57
C ARG A 99 30.00 6.70 -14.89
N PHE A 100 30.86 7.70 -14.99
CA PHE A 100 31.13 8.47 -16.22
C PHE A 100 31.42 7.56 -17.42
N GLU A 101 32.23 6.54 -17.24
CA GLU A 101 32.56 5.60 -18.30
C GLU A 101 31.47 4.56 -18.57
N LYS A 102 30.86 4.05 -17.51
CA LYS A 102 29.91 2.92 -17.59
C LYS A 102 28.48 3.36 -17.88
N ASN A 103 27.97 4.30 -17.10
CA ASN A 103 26.60 4.80 -17.20
C ASN A 103 26.51 6.22 -16.62
N PRO A 104 26.77 7.27 -17.42
CA PRO A 104 26.80 8.66 -16.97
C PRO A 104 25.44 9.15 -16.45
N LEU A 105 24.30 8.53 -16.83
CA LEU A 105 23.00 8.86 -16.25
C LEU A 105 22.97 8.69 -14.73
N ARG A 106 23.67 7.70 -14.20
CA ARG A 106 23.73 7.45 -12.74
C ARG A 106 24.53 8.49 -11.96
N ILE A 107 25.22 9.42 -12.65
CA ILE A 107 25.84 10.57 -11.99
C ILE A 107 24.75 11.47 -11.40
N LEU A 108 23.64 11.64 -12.10
CA LEU A 108 22.51 12.47 -11.67
C LEU A 108 21.84 11.95 -10.38
N ASP A 109 21.94 10.67 -10.11
CA ASP A 109 21.44 10.03 -8.87
C ASP A 109 22.42 10.08 -7.70
N CYS A 110 23.55 10.79 -7.82
CA CYS A 110 24.57 10.78 -6.79
C CYS A 110 24.18 11.63 -5.58
N LYS A 111 24.01 10.99 -4.43
CA LYS A 111 23.72 11.69 -3.17
C LYS A 111 24.90 12.53 -2.64
N VAL A 112 26.13 12.13 -2.96
CA VAL A 112 27.36 12.83 -2.53
C VAL A 112 27.50 14.13 -3.31
N ASP A 113 27.37 14.05 -4.65
CA ASP A 113 27.60 15.17 -5.55
C ASP A 113 26.28 15.94 -5.86
N ALA A 114 25.15 15.58 -5.24
CA ALA A 114 23.82 16.16 -5.53
C ALA A 114 23.77 17.71 -5.48
N LYS A 115 24.67 18.32 -4.66
CA LYS A 115 24.75 19.79 -4.53
C LYS A 115 25.81 20.41 -5.45
N HIS A 116 26.52 19.61 -6.22
CA HIS A 116 27.54 20.13 -7.15
C HIS A 116 26.89 21.00 -8.23
N PRO A 117 27.45 22.18 -8.60
CA PRO A 117 26.88 23.07 -9.60
C PRO A 117 26.57 22.40 -10.93
N ALA A 118 27.45 21.50 -11.39
CA ALA A 118 27.25 20.73 -12.63
C ALA A 118 25.98 19.88 -12.66
N MET A 119 25.47 19.45 -11.49
CA MET A 119 24.18 18.71 -11.45
C MET A 119 23.00 19.59 -11.84
N LYS A 120 23.04 20.88 -11.48
CA LYS A 120 21.95 21.83 -11.77
C LYS A 120 21.92 22.25 -13.24
N THR A 121 23.06 22.22 -13.91
CA THR A 121 23.23 22.62 -15.30
C THR A 121 23.32 21.44 -16.25
N ALA A 122 23.18 20.21 -15.74
CA ALA A 122 23.20 18.99 -16.55
C ALA A 122 22.10 19.05 -17.62
N PRO A 123 22.42 18.57 -18.85
CA PRO A 123 21.43 18.46 -19.91
C PRO A 123 20.26 17.58 -19.47
N LYS A 124 19.08 17.85 -20.01
CA LYS A 124 17.85 17.14 -19.67
C LYS A 124 17.55 16.10 -20.75
N THR A 125 17.10 14.91 -20.34
CA THR A 125 16.78 13.81 -21.27
C THR A 125 15.81 14.25 -22.36
N ILE A 126 14.80 15.06 -21.99
CA ILE A 126 13.73 15.52 -22.88
C ILE A 126 14.26 16.37 -24.07
N ASP A 127 15.42 17.00 -23.90
CA ASP A 127 16.03 17.83 -24.96
C ASP A 127 16.77 16.98 -26.02
N TYR A 128 16.94 15.68 -25.78
CA TYR A 128 17.67 14.73 -26.63
C TYR A 128 16.80 13.58 -27.17
N LEU A 129 15.49 13.72 -27.06
CA LEU A 129 14.56 12.72 -27.61
C LEU A 129 14.66 12.68 -29.14
N SER A 130 14.66 11.47 -29.71
CA SER A 130 14.42 11.28 -31.13
C SER A 130 13.04 11.82 -31.52
N GLU A 131 12.80 12.08 -32.80
CA GLU A 131 11.49 12.54 -33.27
C GLU A 131 10.37 11.55 -32.88
N SER A 132 10.63 10.25 -32.97
CA SER A 132 9.71 9.19 -32.58
C SER A 132 9.39 9.22 -31.08
N ALA A 133 10.43 9.28 -30.24
CA ALA A 133 10.28 9.32 -28.80
C ALA A 133 9.59 10.61 -28.32
N LYS A 134 9.89 11.73 -28.97
CA LYS A 134 9.24 13.02 -28.71
C LYS A 134 7.75 12.95 -29.03
N ASN A 135 7.39 12.47 -30.22
CA ASN A 135 5.98 12.33 -30.63
C ASN A 135 5.21 11.40 -29.69
N HIS A 136 5.85 10.31 -29.23
CA HIS A 136 5.26 9.42 -28.24
C HIS A 136 4.97 10.15 -26.92
N PHE A 137 5.95 10.87 -26.37
CA PHE A 137 5.81 11.59 -25.11
C PHE A 137 4.83 12.77 -25.20
N ASP A 138 4.88 13.54 -26.29
CA ASP A 138 3.93 14.63 -26.55
C ASP A 138 2.48 14.08 -26.59
N LYS A 139 2.29 12.89 -27.18
CA LYS A 139 0.96 12.23 -27.20
C LYS A 139 0.54 11.76 -25.82
N VAL A 140 1.46 11.23 -25.00
CA VAL A 140 1.16 10.89 -23.59
C VAL A 140 0.70 12.12 -22.83
N CYS A 141 1.42 13.25 -22.91
CA CYS A 141 1.04 14.49 -22.24
C CYS A 141 -0.34 14.99 -22.71
N SER A 142 -0.57 15.04 -24.03
CA SER A 142 -1.88 15.44 -24.57
C SER A 142 -3.03 14.59 -24.06
N LEU A 143 -2.83 13.26 -23.93
CA LEU A 143 -3.88 12.37 -23.42
C LEU A 143 -4.12 12.54 -21.92
N LEU A 144 -3.09 12.84 -21.12
CA LEU A 144 -3.25 13.16 -19.71
C LEU A 144 -4.00 14.48 -19.53
N ASP A 145 -3.68 15.49 -20.36
CA ASP A 145 -4.40 16.77 -20.40
C ASP A 145 -5.89 16.58 -20.76
N ASP A 146 -6.17 15.77 -21.80
CA ASP A 146 -7.54 15.47 -22.25
C ASP A 146 -8.37 14.72 -21.18
N LEU A 147 -7.70 13.99 -20.30
CA LEU A 147 -8.31 13.25 -19.18
C LEU A 147 -8.35 14.05 -17.86
N GLU A 148 -7.89 15.31 -17.90
CA GLU A 148 -7.81 16.20 -16.73
C GLU A 148 -7.01 15.58 -15.56
N ILE A 149 -5.96 14.79 -15.88
CA ILE A 149 -5.06 14.20 -14.88
C ILE A 149 -3.91 15.19 -14.64
N ASP A 150 -3.81 15.69 -13.42
CA ASP A 150 -2.71 16.57 -13.03
C ASP A 150 -1.38 15.81 -12.97
N TYR A 151 -0.34 16.35 -13.61
CA TYR A 151 0.99 15.78 -13.62
C TYR A 151 2.09 16.85 -13.63
N VAL A 152 3.29 16.44 -13.25
CA VAL A 152 4.51 17.25 -13.33
C VAL A 152 5.50 16.57 -14.24
N ILE A 153 6.02 17.29 -15.24
CA ILE A 153 7.17 16.81 -16.03
C ILE A 153 8.42 17.01 -15.18
N ASP A 154 8.92 15.91 -14.61
CA ASP A 154 10.14 15.90 -13.80
C ASP A 154 11.31 15.38 -14.62
N THR A 155 12.07 16.30 -15.17
CA THR A 155 13.24 16.00 -16.03
C THR A 155 14.40 15.30 -15.28
N ASN A 156 14.35 15.25 -13.94
CA ASN A 156 15.31 14.53 -13.13
C ASN A 156 14.83 13.12 -12.77
N LEU A 157 13.57 12.80 -13.09
CA LEU A 157 13.04 11.47 -12.83
C LEU A 157 13.76 10.43 -13.68
N VAL A 158 14.57 9.62 -13.01
CA VAL A 158 15.21 8.42 -13.56
C VAL A 158 14.85 7.25 -12.64
N ARG A 159 14.63 6.08 -13.24
CA ARG A 159 14.31 4.87 -12.47
C ARG A 159 15.59 4.13 -12.08
N GLY A 160 15.56 3.45 -10.94
CA GLY A 160 16.70 2.69 -10.41
C GLY A 160 17.11 1.46 -11.23
N LEU A 161 16.39 1.15 -12.32
CA LEU A 161 16.60 -0.02 -13.17
C LEU A 161 16.83 0.44 -14.62
N ASP A 162 17.84 -0.12 -15.27
CA ASP A 162 18.34 0.34 -16.56
C ASP A 162 17.48 -0.15 -17.76
N TYR A 163 16.47 -1.00 -17.54
CA TYR A 163 15.62 -1.57 -18.59
C TYR A 163 14.50 -0.63 -19.08
N TYR A 164 14.22 0.45 -18.36
CA TYR A 164 13.18 1.39 -18.77
C TYR A 164 13.55 2.15 -20.05
N SER A 165 12.55 2.41 -20.88
CA SER A 165 12.60 3.21 -22.10
C SER A 165 11.37 4.09 -22.20
N HIS A 166 11.38 5.12 -23.06
CA HIS A 166 10.25 6.03 -23.24
C HIS A 166 9.68 6.56 -21.91
N THR A 167 8.39 6.42 -21.71
CA THR A 167 7.67 6.95 -20.54
C THR A 167 8.11 6.29 -19.24
N VAL A 168 8.45 7.10 -18.24
CA VAL A 168 8.61 6.69 -16.83
C VAL A 168 7.78 7.59 -15.95
N PHE A 169 7.30 7.06 -14.83
CA PHE A 169 6.49 7.83 -13.91
C PHE A 169 6.64 7.37 -12.46
N GLU A 170 6.36 8.27 -11.55
CA GLU A 170 6.24 8.03 -10.12
C GLU A 170 5.02 8.74 -9.56
N ILE A 171 4.34 8.09 -8.62
CA ILE A 171 3.31 8.70 -7.79
C ILE A 171 3.98 9.08 -6.48
N ILE A 172 4.02 10.37 -6.22
CA ILE A 172 4.66 10.95 -5.05
C ILE A 172 3.58 11.44 -4.11
N SER A 173 3.72 11.13 -2.84
CA SER A 173 2.88 11.63 -1.77
C SER A 173 3.65 12.63 -0.92
N ASP A 174 3.02 13.75 -0.60
CA ASP A 174 3.50 14.73 0.38
C ASP A 174 2.88 14.51 1.76
N ASP A 175 2.35 13.31 2.01
CA ASP A 175 1.84 12.94 3.33
C ASP A 175 2.96 12.94 4.38
N PRO A 176 2.81 13.69 5.49
CA PRO A 176 3.80 13.74 6.56
C PRO A 176 4.14 12.37 7.17
N LYS A 177 3.19 11.41 7.18
CA LYS A 177 3.39 10.04 7.69
C LYS A 177 4.47 9.28 6.92
N LEU A 178 4.57 9.55 5.60
CA LEU A 178 5.56 8.92 4.71
C LEU A 178 6.88 9.71 4.61
N GLY A 179 6.87 10.97 5.04
CA GLY A 179 7.94 11.93 4.81
C GLY A 179 7.78 12.64 3.45
N ALA A 180 8.20 13.91 3.39
CA ALA A 180 8.01 14.76 2.21
C ALA A 180 8.60 14.12 0.93
N GLY A 181 7.84 14.15 -0.14
CA GLY A 181 8.25 13.64 -1.45
C GLY A 181 8.42 12.11 -1.51
N ALA A 182 7.66 11.36 -0.72
CA ALA A 182 7.78 9.90 -0.70
C ALA A 182 7.11 9.27 -1.94
N THR A 183 7.88 8.50 -2.71
CA THR A 183 7.32 7.69 -3.80
C THR A 183 6.50 6.54 -3.24
N VAL A 184 5.20 6.51 -3.48
CA VAL A 184 4.30 5.40 -3.08
C VAL A 184 4.22 4.32 -4.14
N GLY A 185 4.38 4.67 -5.40
CA GLY A 185 4.41 3.76 -6.53
C GLY A 185 5.05 4.36 -7.75
N GLY A 186 5.24 3.57 -8.76
CA GLY A 186 5.75 4.07 -10.03
C GLY A 186 6.07 2.96 -11.01
N GLY A 187 6.30 3.36 -12.24
CA GLY A 187 6.47 2.46 -13.34
C GLY A 187 7.07 3.10 -14.57
N GLY A 188 6.77 2.51 -15.70
CA GLY A 188 7.20 3.01 -17.02
C GLY A 188 7.23 1.92 -18.06
N ARG A 189 7.62 2.32 -19.25
CA ARG A 189 7.79 1.45 -20.42
C ARG A 189 9.15 0.74 -20.42
N TYR A 190 9.18 -0.50 -20.90
CA TYR A 190 10.39 -1.34 -20.94
C TYR A 190 10.36 -2.26 -22.17
N ASN A 191 10.48 -1.68 -23.37
CA ASN A 191 10.32 -2.40 -24.64
C ASN A 191 11.37 -3.48 -24.88
N GLY A 192 12.58 -3.39 -24.28
CA GLY A 192 13.66 -4.34 -24.48
C GLY A 192 13.76 -5.46 -23.44
N LEU A 193 13.07 -5.35 -22.30
CA LEU A 193 13.29 -6.24 -21.15
C LEU A 193 13.00 -7.72 -21.47
N ILE A 194 11.89 -8.01 -22.12
CA ILE A 194 11.49 -9.39 -22.40
C ILE A 194 12.48 -10.08 -23.33
N GLU A 195 13.00 -9.34 -24.32
CA GLU A 195 14.04 -9.83 -25.22
C GLU A 195 15.38 -10.04 -24.48
N GLU A 196 15.76 -9.13 -23.60
CA GLU A 196 16.98 -9.22 -22.78
C GLU A 196 16.99 -10.48 -21.89
N ILE A 197 15.83 -10.89 -21.36
CA ILE A 197 15.70 -12.11 -20.55
C ILE A 197 15.46 -13.38 -21.39
N GLY A 198 15.54 -13.30 -22.73
CA GLY A 198 15.48 -14.43 -23.65
C GLY A 198 14.10 -14.72 -24.23
N GLY A 199 13.12 -13.85 -24.07
CA GLY A 199 11.82 -13.93 -24.72
C GLY A 199 11.80 -13.28 -26.12
N PRO A 200 10.66 -13.29 -26.82
CA PRO A 200 10.51 -12.55 -28.06
C PRO A 200 10.48 -11.04 -27.79
N ALA A 201 10.89 -10.23 -28.77
CA ALA A 201 10.77 -8.77 -28.69
C ALA A 201 9.30 -8.39 -28.41
N THR A 202 9.01 -7.92 -27.20
CA THR A 202 7.66 -7.65 -26.74
C THR A 202 7.67 -6.36 -25.94
N PRO A 203 7.02 -5.30 -26.43
CA PRO A 203 6.90 -4.06 -25.68
C PRO A 203 6.10 -4.28 -24.41
N GLY A 204 6.48 -3.56 -23.34
CA GLY A 204 5.80 -3.62 -22.08
C GLY A 204 5.76 -2.26 -21.39
N VAL A 205 4.72 -2.03 -20.61
CA VAL A 205 4.58 -0.92 -19.67
C VAL A 205 3.87 -1.42 -18.44
N GLY A 206 4.32 -1.01 -17.26
CA GLY A 206 3.73 -1.45 -16.01
C GLY A 206 4.07 -0.54 -14.85
N PHE A 207 3.45 -0.80 -13.70
CA PHE A 207 3.74 -0.11 -12.46
C PHE A 207 3.68 -1.07 -11.27
N ALA A 208 4.25 -0.66 -10.15
CA ALA A 208 4.10 -1.34 -8.89
C ALA A 208 3.97 -0.36 -7.72
N PHE A 209 3.18 -0.77 -6.73
CA PHE A 209 3.07 -0.14 -5.42
C PHE A 209 3.72 -1.00 -4.35
N GLY A 210 4.42 -0.37 -3.41
CA GLY A 210 4.80 -1.01 -2.16
C GLY A 210 3.62 -0.99 -1.20
N MET A 211 3.03 -2.16 -0.90
CA MET A 211 1.81 -2.27 -0.10
C MET A 211 1.99 -1.68 1.30
N GLU A 212 3.14 -1.91 1.94
CA GLU A 212 3.43 -1.35 3.27
C GLU A 212 3.45 0.20 3.26
N ARG A 213 3.87 0.81 2.14
CA ARG A 213 3.82 2.27 2.01
C ARG A 213 2.42 2.79 1.79
N LEU A 214 1.61 2.09 1.00
CA LEU A 214 0.20 2.44 0.85
C LEU A 214 -0.52 2.38 2.19
N LEU A 215 -0.34 1.29 2.95
CA LEU A 215 -0.94 1.13 4.28
C LEU A 215 -0.52 2.22 5.26
N LEU A 216 0.75 2.66 5.23
CA LEU A 216 1.23 3.76 6.06
C LEU A 216 0.64 5.13 5.67
N ALA A 217 0.21 5.28 4.40
CA ALA A 217 -0.40 6.51 3.89
C ALA A 217 -1.91 6.57 4.11
N LEU A 218 -2.56 5.43 4.32
CA LEU A 218 -3.96 5.41 4.66
C LEU A 218 -4.15 6.10 6.02
N ASP A 219 -5.18 6.90 6.12
CA ASP A 219 -5.64 7.32 7.43
C ASP A 219 -6.14 6.06 8.15
N ASP A 220 -5.68 5.86 9.36
CA ASP A 220 -6.42 5.05 10.27
C ASP A 220 -7.75 5.80 10.43
N GLU A 221 -8.76 5.44 9.64
CA GLU A 221 -10.10 5.63 10.14
C GLU A 221 -10.02 4.93 11.49
N GLU A 222 -10.09 5.72 12.55
CA GLU A 222 -10.42 5.15 13.83
C GLU A 222 -11.73 4.43 13.54
N ASP A 223 -11.65 3.11 13.27
CA ASP A 223 -12.79 2.26 13.36
C ASP A 223 -13.32 2.54 14.78
N GLU A 224 -14.37 3.38 14.88
CA GLU A 224 -15.10 3.58 16.14
C GLU A 224 -15.71 2.24 16.58
N ASP A 225 -15.73 1.25 15.71
CA ASP A 225 -15.77 -0.16 16.04
C ASP A 225 -14.35 -0.63 16.41
N GLU A 226 -13.83 -0.20 17.58
CA GLU A 226 -12.83 -1.02 18.25
C GLU A 226 -13.37 -2.45 18.22
N ASP A 227 -12.64 -3.37 17.53
CA ASP A 227 -12.95 -4.80 17.49
C ASP A 227 -13.10 -5.35 18.91
N GLY A 228 -14.24 -5.06 19.53
CA GLY A 228 -14.62 -5.54 20.84
C GLY A 228 -15.14 -6.96 20.75
N LEU A 229 -15.18 -7.64 21.87
CA LEU A 229 -15.88 -8.91 21.94
C LEU A 229 -17.39 -8.67 21.94
N ASP A 230 -18.13 -9.50 21.23
CA ASP A 230 -19.58 -9.54 21.38
C ASP A 230 -19.94 -9.90 22.82
N CYS A 231 -19.27 -10.91 23.39
CA CYS A 231 -19.58 -11.41 24.73
C CYS A 231 -18.32 -11.72 25.55
N TYR A 232 -18.34 -11.31 26.81
CA TYR A 232 -17.41 -11.79 27.83
C TYR A 232 -18.15 -12.59 28.91
N ILE A 233 -17.83 -13.89 29.05
CA ILE A 233 -18.50 -14.80 29.96
C ILE A 233 -17.77 -14.81 31.30
N MET A 234 -18.50 -14.61 32.39
CA MET A 234 -18.02 -14.43 33.76
C MET A 234 -18.48 -15.57 34.68
N PRO A 235 -17.81 -16.75 34.65
CA PRO A 235 -18.16 -17.85 35.53
C PRO A 235 -17.68 -17.58 36.98
N LEU A 236 -18.56 -17.86 37.95
CA LEU A 236 -18.28 -17.80 39.37
C LEU A 236 -18.45 -19.21 39.97
N GLY A 237 -17.33 -19.90 40.21
CA GLY A 237 -17.27 -21.30 40.64
C GLY A 237 -16.99 -22.31 39.54
N GLU A 238 -16.62 -23.52 39.92
CA GLU A 238 -16.17 -24.54 38.93
C GLU A 238 -17.34 -25.06 38.07
N GLU A 239 -18.53 -25.27 38.67
CA GLU A 239 -19.71 -25.73 37.91
C GLU A 239 -20.13 -24.70 36.83
N ALA A 240 -19.99 -23.40 37.14
CA ALA A 240 -20.26 -22.33 36.19
C ALA A 240 -19.26 -22.30 35.01
N LYS A 241 -18.02 -22.75 35.20
CA LYS A 241 -17.05 -22.82 34.11
C LYS A 241 -17.41 -23.86 33.06
N ASP A 242 -17.91 -25.01 33.46
CA ASP A 242 -18.33 -26.05 32.53
C ASP A 242 -19.48 -25.55 31.65
N LEU A 243 -20.46 -24.87 32.25
CA LEU A 243 -21.54 -24.24 31.50
C LEU A 243 -21.05 -23.07 30.62
N ALA A 244 -20.14 -22.24 31.13
CA ALA A 244 -19.52 -21.16 30.35
C ALA A 244 -18.82 -21.67 29.09
N MET A 245 -18.12 -22.83 29.18
CA MET A 245 -17.51 -23.46 28.01
C MET A 245 -18.53 -23.92 26.96
N GLN A 246 -19.69 -24.38 27.39
CA GLN A 246 -20.77 -24.77 26.48
C GLN A 246 -21.37 -23.53 25.78
N ILE A 247 -21.60 -22.47 26.56
CA ILE A 247 -22.13 -21.19 26.03
C ILE A 247 -21.14 -20.58 25.03
N ILE A 248 -19.84 -20.51 25.36
CA ILE A 248 -18.83 -19.93 24.46
C ILE A 248 -18.70 -20.75 23.17
N ALA A 249 -18.78 -22.07 23.25
CA ALA A 249 -18.75 -22.94 22.07
C ALA A 249 -19.98 -22.71 21.17
N MET A 250 -21.17 -22.59 21.78
CA MET A 250 -22.40 -22.28 21.05
C MET A 250 -22.36 -20.92 20.39
N LEU A 251 -21.95 -19.85 21.10
CA LEU A 251 -21.87 -18.51 20.55
C LEU A 251 -20.84 -18.42 19.41
N ARG A 252 -19.64 -18.98 19.59
CA ARG A 252 -18.61 -19.02 18.56
C ARG A 252 -19.06 -19.81 17.30
N ALA A 253 -19.81 -20.89 17.47
CA ALA A 253 -20.36 -21.65 16.35
C ALA A 253 -21.40 -20.85 15.53
N ASN A 254 -22.00 -19.82 16.12
CA ASN A 254 -22.92 -18.90 15.47
C ASN A 254 -22.27 -17.55 15.06
N GLY A 255 -20.92 -17.48 15.06
CA GLY A 255 -20.17 -16.36 14.51
C GLY A 255 -19.84 -15.24 15.50
N PHE A 256 -20.23 -15.36 16.79
CA PHE A 256 -19.94 -14.33 17.79
C PHE A 256 -18.51 -14.42 18.33
N THR A 257 -17.91 -13.26 18.54
CA THR A 257 -16.60 -13.12 19.19
C THR A 257 -16.76 -13.19 20.70
N CYS A 258 -16.21 -14.21 21.34
CA CYS A 258 -16.42 -14.46 22.77
C CYS A 258 -15.15 -14.84 23.50
N GLU A 259 -15.03 -14.42 24.77
CA GLU A 259 -13.99 -14.85 25.70
C GLU A 259 -14.58 -15.12 27.09
N MET A 260 -13.84 -15.81 27.97
CA MET A 260 -14.24 -16.05 29.34
C MET A 260 -13.09 -15.92 30.34
N ASP A 261 -13.41 -15.82 31.62
CA ASP A 261 -12.39 -15.87 32.67
C ASP A 261 -11.93 -17.31 32.93
N HIS A 262 -10.68 -17.59 32.60
CA HIS A 262 -10.05 -18.91 32.81
C HIS A 262 -9.32 -19.05 34.16
N VAL A 263 -9.10 -17.96 34.90
CA VAL A 263 -8.26 -17.95 36.09
C VAL A 263 -9.00 -17.72 37.40
N SER A 264 -10.34 -17.86 37.40
CA SER A 264 -11.20 -17.75 38.59
C SER A 264 -11.07 -16.41 39.31
N ARG A 265 -11.02 -15.30 38.59
CA ARG A 265 -11.06 -13.96 39.20
C ARG A 265 -12.42 -13.72 39.85
N GLY A 266 -12.43 -12.92 40.93
CA GLY A 266 -13.70 -12.42 41.46
C GLY A 266 -14.42 -11.49 40.45
N LEU A 267 -15.73 -11.34 40.57
CA LEU A 267 -16.61 -10.62 39.65
C LEU A 267 -16.06 -9.25 39.23
N LYS A 268 -15.52 -8.46 40.17
CA LYS A 268 -14.89 -7.16 39.86
C LYS A 268 -13.69 -7.26 38.92
N GLY A 269 -12.92 -8.34 39.03
CA GLY A 269 -11.76 -8.59 38.16
C GLY A 269 -12.19 -9.01 36.77
N GLN A 270 -13.29 -9.76 36.68
CA GLN A 270 -13.84 -10.21 35.38
C GLN A 270 -14.48 -9.04 34.63
N PHE A 271 -15.21 -8.13 35.30
CA PHE A 271 -15.69 -6.89 34.68
C PHE A 271 -14.55 -6.03 34.10
N LYS A 272 -13.45 -5.87 34.85
CA LYS A 272 -12.28 -5.16 34.30
C LYS A 272 -11.68 -5.83 33.04
N SER A 273 -11.84 -7.13 32.92
CA SER A 273 -11.42 -7.84 31.72
C SER A 273 -12.39 -7.61 30.57
N ALA A 274 -13.72 -7.65 30.84
CA ALA A 274 -14.72 -7.31 29.85
C ALA A 274 -14.54 -5.89 29.29
N ASP A 275 -14.31 -4.91 30.18
CA ASP A 275 -14.03 -3.52 29.79
C ASP A 275 -12.77 -3.43 28.94
N ARG A 276 -11.68 -4.16 29.27
CA ARG A 276 -10.44 -4.15 28.50
C ARG A 276 -10.59 -4.77 27.11
N PHE A 277 -11.49 -5.73 26.96
CA PHE A 277 -11.81 -6.37 25.69
C PHE A 277 -12.92 -5.62 24.94
N ASN A 278 -13.36 -4.48 25.45
CA ASN A 278 -14.49 -3.71 24.90
C ASN A 278 -15.70 -4.61 24.59
N ALA A 279 -16.05 -5.51 25.51
CA ALA A 279 -17.10 -6.48 25.27
C ALA A 279 -18.49 -5.81 25.29
N HIS A 280 -19.30 -6.11 24.26
CA HIS A 280 -20.67 -5.56 24.16
C HIS A 280 -21.55 -6.11 25.28
N PHE A 281 -21.50 -7.41 25.52
CA PHE A 281 -22.23 -8.08 26.59
C PHE A 281 -21.31 -8.73 27.62
N SER A 282 -21.70 -8.61 28.89
CA SER A 282 -21.14 -9.36 30.00
C SER A 282 -22.15 -10.43 30.45
N ILE A 283 -21.81 -11.72 30.31
CA ILE A 283 -22.66 -12.85 30.68
C ILE A 283 -22.18 -13.41 32.02
N ILE A 284 -22.96 -13.23 33.08
CA ILE A 284 -22.62 -13.64 34.44
C ILE A 284 -23.29 -14.98 34.76
N LEU A 285 -22.49 -15.91 35.29
CA LEU A 285 -22.86 -17.26 35.66
C LEU A 285 -22.40 -17.56 37.08
N GLY A 286 -23.30 -17.71 38.02
CA GLY A 286 -23.04 -18.20 39.37
C GLY A 286 -23.79 -19.49 39.64
N GLU A 287 -23.70 -20.00 40.86
CA GLU A 287 -24.38 -21.25 41.30
C GLU A 287 -25.91 -21.18 41.14
N GLU A 288 -26.52 -20.01 41.38
CA GLU A 288 -27.94 -19.83 41.22
C GLU A 288 -28.38 -19.84 39.77
N GLU A 289 -27.62 -19.20 38.90
CA GLU A 289 -27.86 -19.15 37.46
C GLU A 289 -27.76 -20.57 36.87
N VAL A 290 -26.69 -21.31 37.20
CA VAL A 290 -26.51 -22.71 36.77
C VAL A 290 -27.70 -23.58 37.23
N LYS A 291 -28.12 -23.47 38.49
CA LYS A 291 -29.20 -24.28 39.04
C LYS A 291 -30.57 -23.97 38.41
N ASN A 292 -30.82 -22.72 38.04
CA ASN A 292 -32.08 -22.26 37.45
C ASN A 292 -32.06 -22.28 35.90
N GLU A 293 -30.98 -22.76 35.28
CA GLU A 293 -30.82 -22.78 33.83
C GLU A 293 -30.99 -21.42 33.14
N VAL A 294 -30.44 -20.37 33.76
CA VAL A 294 -30.50 -18.98 33.29
C VAL A 294 -29.09 -18.36 33.27
N VAL A 295 -28.95 -17.22 32.63
CA VAL A 295 -27.78 -16.34 32.69
C VAL A 295 -28.22 -14.92 33.02
N ASN A 296 -27.33 -14.16 33.65
CA ASN A 296 -27.48 -12.72 33.76
C ASN A 296 -26.69 -12.07 32.63
N ILE A 297 -27.36 -11.46 31.66
CA ILE A 297 -26.74 -10.71 30.56
C ILE A 297 -26.81 -9.23 30.88
N LYS A 298 -25.65 -8.57 30.83
CA LYS A 298 -25.54 -7.13 30.96
C LYS A 298 -25.02 -6.54 29.68
N CYS A 299 -25.77 -5.62 29.07
CA CYS A 299 -25.23 -4.77 28.02
C CYS A 299 -24.30 -3.72 28.65
N ASN A 300 -23.05 -3.62 28.13
CA ASN A 300 -22.05 -2.73 28.74
C ASN A 300 -22.20 -1.28 28.26
N HIS A 301 -22.92 -1.01 27.16
CA HIS A 301 -23.17 0.33 26.62
C HIS A 301 -24.29 1.06 27.42
N ASP A 302 -25.48 0.49 27.48
CA ASP A 302 -26.65 1.10 28.17
C ASP A 302 -26.76 0.69 29.63
N LYS A 303 -25.93 -0.30 30.07
CA LYS A 303 -25.90 -0.85 31.43
C LYS A 303 -27.17 -1.59 31.85
N GLU A 304 -28.05 -1.90 30.93
CA GLU A 304 -29.20 -2.75 31.18
C GLU A 304 -28.75 -4.18 31.49
N GLN A 305 -29.48 -4.82 32.43
CA GLN A 305 -29.16 -6.19 32.84
C GLN A 305 -30.45 -6.99 32.91
N GLU A 306 -30.43 -8.16 32.26
CA GLU A 306 -31.58 -9.06 32.17
C GLU A 306 -31.22 -10.49 32.54
N VAL A 307 -32.20 -11.22 33.09
CA VAL A 307 -32.09 -12.66 33.33
C VAL A 307 -32.68 -13.41 32.12
N VAL A 308 -31.86 -14.17 31.43
CA VAL A 308 -32.22 -14.83 30.17
C VAL A 308 -32.12 -16.36 30.36
N PRO A 309 -33.13 -17.16 29.97
CA PRO A 309 -33.01 -18.61 29.91
C PRO A 309 -31.88 -19.06 28.99
N LEU A 310 -31.17 -20.15 29.33
CA LEU A 310 -30.06 -20.66 28.54
C LEU A 310 -30.42 -20.91 27.06
N GLU A 311 -31.62 -21.41 26.80
CA GLU A 311 -32.15 -21.68 25.48
C GLU A 311 -32.35 -20.43 24.60
N ASN A 312 -32.47 -19.27 25.25
CA ASN A 312 -32.76 -18.00 24.58
C ASN A 312 -31.57 -17.07 24.45
N ILE A 313 -30.38 -17.44 24.92
CA ILE A 313 -29.16 -16.60 24.87
C ILE A 313 -28.86 -16.13 23.48
N LEU A 314 -28.84 -17.04 22.51
CA LEU A 314 -28.51 -16.74 21.13
C LEU A 314 -29.47 -15.71 20.52
N ALA A 315 -30.77 -15.98 20.62
CA ALA A 315 -31.81 -15.07 20.11
C ALA A 315 -31.78 -13.70 20.78
N HIS A 316 -31.48 -13.66 22.11
CA HIS A 316 -31.34 -12.40 22.84
C HIS A 316 -30.18 -11.54 22.30
N ILE A 317 -29.02 -12.12 22.11
CA ILE A 317 -27.83 -11.43 21.62
C ILE A 317 -28.04 -10.98 20.16
N GLU A 318 -28.57 -11.86 19.28
CA GLU A 318 -28.86 -11.53 17.88
C GLU A 318 -29.81 -10.34 17.75
N ASN A 319 -30.88 -10.31 18.54
CA ASN A 319 -31.86 -9.24 18.49
C ASN A 319 -31.28 -7.88 18.91
N HIS A 320 -30.38 -7.86 19.88
CA HIS A 320 -29.77 -6.61 20.36
C HIS A 320 -28.71 -6.08 19.40
N LEU A 321 -27.89 -6.96 18.82
CA LEU A 321 -26.88 -6.54 17.84
C LEU A 321 -27.49 -6.16 16.48
N SER A 322 -28.61 -6.80 16.08
CA SER A 322 -29.31 -6.47 14.82
C SER A 322 -30.15 -5.19 14.93
N GLY A 323 -30.61 -4.82 16.12
CA GLY A 323 -31.45 -3.63 16.36
C GLY A 323 -30.67 -2.31 16.42
N GLY A 324 -29.34 -2.35 16.54
CA GLY A 324 -28.48 -1.16 16.59
C GLY A 324 -28.27 -0.46 15.24
N HIS A 325 -28.67 -1.06 14.13
CA HIS A 325 -28.51 -0.49 12.78
C HIS A 325 -29.72 0.29 12.24
N GLU A 326 -30.79 0.48 13.03
CA GLU A 326 -31.98 1.25 12.59
C GLU A 326 -32.07 2.69 13.15
N HIS A 327 -31.05 3.19 13.83
CA HIS A 327 -31.06 4.56 14.38
C HIS A 327 -29.78 5.34 14.07
N GLU A 328 -29.49 5.56 12.74
CA GLU A 328 -28.77 6.76 12.27
C GLU A 328 -29.27 7.16 10.88
#